data_54f23c1eaefba232ecebfbc3acd49702
#
_entry.id   54f23c1eaefba232ecebfbc3acd49702
#
_cell.length_a   1.000
_cell.length_b   1.000
_cell.length_c   1.000
_cell.angle_alpha   90.00
_cell.angle_beta   90.00
_cell.angle_gamma   90.00
#
_symmetry.space_group_name_H-M   'P 1'
#
loop_
_entity.id
_entity.type
_entity.pdbx_description
1 polymer ?
#
loop_
_entity_poly.entity_id
_entity_poly.type
_entity_poly.pdbx_seq_one_letter_code
_entity_poly.pdbx_strand_id
1 'polypeptide(L)'
;MKTHSTNPNLTEPRWLRVLLTAVALGFLLLMLVVPLVAVFYEALKGGWDLYLQSITDPEAWAAIKLTLITAAVVVPVNAVLGVAMAWLLTRFDFRGKQLLTTLLDLPFSVSPVVAGLMFVLLFGAHTALGGWLEAHGIQIIFAIPGIILATLFVTFPFVAREIIPLMHAQGDSEEQAALILGANGWQMFWRVTLPNIKWALLYGIILTNARAMGEFGAVSVVSGHIRSETNTIPLLVEIFYNEYNFTGAFALSGVLALLALATLAVQNIITKLQDKKLAAAERNAA
;
A
#
# COMPACT_ATOMS: atom_id res chain seq x y z
N MET A 1 -15.12 -30.45 0.59
CA MET A 1 -14.80 -30.17 -0.83
C MET A 1 -16.05 -30.52 -1.63
N LYS A 2 -17.00 -29.54 -1.74
CA LYS A 2 -18.19 -29.72 -2.59
C LYS A 2 -17.72 -29.61 -4.03
N THR A 3 -17.70 -30.73 -4.73
CA THR A 3 -17.58 -30.73 -6.19
C THR A 3 -18.76 -29.94 -6.74
N HIS A 4 -18.50 -28.72 -7.20
CA HIS A 4 -19.45 -28.03 -8.07
C HIS A 4 -19.75 -29.00 -9.23
N SER A 5 -20.93 -29.55 -9.28
CA SER A 5 -21.43 -30.24 -10.46
C SER A 5 -21.54 -29.21 -11.56
N THR A 6 -20.47 -29.05 -12.33
CA THR A 6 -20.47 -28.21 -13.52
C THR A 6 -21.38 -28.88 -14.52
N ASN A 7 -22.50 -28.25 -14.80
CA ASN A 7 -23.43 -28.65 -15.84
C ASN A 7 -22.62 -28.79 -17.14
N PRO A 8 -22.50 -29.98 -17.78
CA PRO A 8 -21.63 -30.19 -18.94
C PRO A 8 -21.98 -29.29 -20.12
N ASN A 9 -23.18 -28.71 -20.14
CA ASN A 9 -23.63 -27.77 -21.16
C ASN A 9 -23.18 -26.32 -20.92
N LEU A 10 -22.55 -26.02 -19.78
CA LEU A 10 -22.01 -24.71 -19.41
C LEU A 10 -20.48 -24.69 -19.38
N THR A 11 -19.82 -25.80 -19.72
CA THR A 11 -18.36 -25.86 -19.77
C THR A 11 -17.87 -25.51 -21.17
N GLU A 12 -17.10 -24.45 -21.25
CA GLU A 12 -16.40 -24.06 -22.46
C GLU A 12 -15.53 -25.22 -23.00
N PRO A 13 -15.37 -25.35 -24.34
CA PRO A 13 -14.54 -26.39 -24.93
C PRO A 13 -13.10 -26.30 -24.40
N ARG A 14 -12.46 -27.43 -24.17
CA ARG A 14 -11.11 -27.52 -23.55
C ARG A 14 -10.06 -26.68 -24.30
N TRP A 15 -10.15 -26.63 -25.61
CA TRP A 15 -9.22 -25.85 -26.44
C TRP A 15 -9.33 -24.34 -26.16
N LEU A 16 -10.56 -23.80 -25.96
CA LEU A 16 -10.77 -22.40 -25.64
C LEU A 16 -10.21 -22.06 -24.25
N ARG A 17 -10.41 -22.92 -23.25
CA ARG A 17 -9.82 -22.75 -21.91
C ARG A 17 -8.30 -22.74 -21.98
N VAL A 18 -7.69 -23.68 -22.72
CA VAL A 18 -6.23 -23.74 -22.89
C VAL A 18 -5.73 -22.49 -23.62
N LEU A 19 -6.42 -22.04 -24.67
CA LEU A 19 -6.06 -20.83 -25.40
C LEU A 19 -6.12 -19.60 -24.51
N LEU A 20 -7.23 -19.38 -23.78
CA LEU A 20 -7.38 -18.24 -22.87
C LEU A 20 -6.34 -18.26 -21.75
N THR A 21 -6.07 -19.43 -21.16
CA THR A 21 -5.03 -19.59 -20.15
C THR A 21 -3.64 -19.30 -20.73
N ALA A 22 -3.33 -19.80 -21.93
CA ALA A 22 -2.05 -19.55 -22.58
C ALA A 22 -1.85 -18.07 -22.92
N VAL A 23 -2.89 -17.38 -23.41
CA VAL A 23 -2.86 -15.93 -23.70
C VAL A 23 -2.65 -15.14 -22.38
N ALA A 24 -3.39 -15.47 -21.34
CA ALA A 24 -3.27 -14.79 -20.04
C ALA A 24 -1.87 -15.00 -19.43
N LEU A 25 -1.38 -16.24 -19.41
CA LEU A 25 -0.04 -16.55 -18.91
C LEU A 25 1.06 -15.93 -19.77
N GLY A 26 0.91 -15.97 -21.10
CA GLY A 26 1.84 -15.34 -22.03
C GLY A 26 1.91 -13.82 -21.83
N PHE A 27 0.78 -13.17 -21.64
CA PHE A 27 0.70 -11.74 -21.33
C PHE A 27 1.38 -11.42 -19.98
N LEU A 28 1.07 -12.19 -18.92
CA LEU A 28 1.69 -12.00 -17.61
C LEU A 28 3.21 -12.21 -17.65
N LEU A 29 3.67 -13.25 -18.35
CA LEU A 29 5.09 -13.52 -18.52
C LEU A 29 5.79 -12.37 -19.26
N LEU A 30 5.22 -11.91 -20.36
CA LEU A 30 5.80 -10.84 -21.18
C LEU A 30 5.81 -9.49 -20.43
N MET A 31 4.70 -9.13 -19.77
CA MET A 31 4.54 -7.81 -19.17
C MET A 31 5.09 -7.68 -17.75
N LEU A 32 5.17 -8.78 -17.01
CA LEU A 32 5.62 -8.78 -15.63
C LEU A 32 7.00 -9.42 -15.45
N VAL A 33 7.19 -10.63 -15.94
CA VAL A 33 8.41 -11.40 -15.70
C VAL A 33 9.59 -10.88 -16.52
N VAL A 34 9.37 -10.57 -17.81
CA VAL A 34 10.45 -10.08 -18.68
C VAL A 34 11.02 -8.75 -18.17
N PRO A 35 10.23 -7.70 -17.85
CA PRO A 35 10.78 -6.45 -17.30
C PRO A 35 11.47 -6.66 -15.94
N LEU A 36 10.89 -7.50 -15.07
CA LEU A 36 11.50 -7.81 -13.78
C LEU A 36 12.87 -8.48 -13.94
N VAL A 37 12.99 -9.47 -14.82
CA VAL A 37 14.27 -10.13 -15.14
C VAL A 37 15.26 -9.14 -15.76
N ALA A 38 14.78 -8.24 -16.63
CA ALA A 38 15.62 -7.22 -17.25
C ALA A 38 16.21 -6.26 -16.21
N VAL A 39 15.45 -5.85 -15.18
CA VAL A 39 15.95 -5.03 -14.07
C VAL A 39 17.11 -5.72 -13.36
N PHE A 40 16.96 -7.00 -12.99
CA PHE A 40 18.04 -7.75 -12.32
C PHE A 40 19.23 -8.03 -13.25
N TYR A 41 18.97 -8.30 -14.53
CA TYR A 41 20.04 -8.49 -15.51
C TYR A 41 20.90 -7.23 -15.67
N GLU A 42 20.29 -6.06 -15.87
CA GLU A 42 21.01 -4.79 -15.99
C GLU A 42 21.71 -4.40 -14.67
N ALA A 43 21.08 -4.67 -13.52
CA ALA A 43 21.68 -4.44 -12.21
C ALA A 43 22.98 -5.24 -12.00
N LEU A 44 23.04 -6.49 -12.51
CA LEU A 44 24.16 -7.41 -12.31
C LEU A 44 25.15 -7.43 -13.47
N LYS A 45 24.87 -6.76 -14.56
CA LYS A 45 25.69 -6.73 -15.79
C LYS A 45 27.11 -6.20 -15.54
N GLY A 46 27.26 -5.25 -14.61
CA GLY A 46 28.57 -4.72 -14.19
C GLY A 46 29.35 -5.61 -13.20
N GLY A 47 28.79 -6.76 -12.81
CA GLY A 47 29.35 -7.67 -11.82
C GLY A 47 28.81 -7.43 -10.40
N TRP A 48 29.02 -8.44 -9.55
CA TRP A 48 28.49 -8.45 -8.18
C TRP A 48 29.09 -7.34 -7.31
N ASP A 49 30.38 -7.04 -7.48
CA ASP A 49 31.06 -6.01 -6.70
C ASP A 49 30.49 -4.61 -6.97
N LEU A 50 30.22 -4.29 -8.24
CA LEU A 50 29.64 -3.01 -8.61
C LEU A 50 28.19 -2.88 -8.13
N TYR A 51 27.43 -3.98 -8.16
CA TYR A 51 26.08 -4.04 -7.58
C TYR A 51 26.10 -3.73 -6.08
N LEU A 52 27.00 -4.38 -5.33
CA LEU A 52 27.13 -4.14 -3.89
C LEU A 52 27.57 -2.70 -3.59
N GLN A 53 28.55 -2.17 -4.33
CA GLN A 53 28.97 -0.78 -4.19
C GLN A 53 27.79 0.18 -4.42
N SER A 54 26.99 -0.07 -5.44
CA SER A 54 25.82 0.79 -5.76
C SER A 54 24.76 0.81 -4.65
N ILE A 55 24.57 -0.30 -3.93
CA ILE A 55 23.58 -0.37 -2.82
C ILE A 55 24.19 0.20 -1.52
N THR A 56 25.50 0.03 -1.32
CA THR A 56 26.17 0.52 -0.11
C THR A 56 26.65 1.96 -0.22
N ASP A 57 26.45 2.59 -1.38
CA ASP A 57 26.67 4.03 -1.57
C ASP A 57 25.89 4.83 -0.52
N PRO A 58 26.48 5.87 0.09
CA PRO A 58 25.83 6.68 1.12
C PRO A 58 24.49 7.28 0.67
N GLU A 59 24.36 7.72 -0.59
CA GLU A 59 23.09 8.26 -1.12
C GLU A 59 22.04 7.15 -1.26
N ALA A 60 22.44 5.99 -1.79
CA ALA A 60 21.57 4.82 -1.92
C ALA A 60 21.06 4.35 -0.55
N TRP A 61 21.96 4.27 0.43
CA TRP A 61 21.62 3.87 1.79
C TRP A 61 20.66 4.87 2.46
N ALA A 62 20.89 6.18 2.28
CA ALA A 62 20.00 7.23 2.77
C ALA A 62 18.59 7.10 2.15
N ALA A 63 18.49 6.84 0.86
CA ALA A 63 17.22 6.66 0.16
C ALA A 63 16.47 5.40 0.62
N ILE A 64 17.18 4.27 0.82
CA ILE A 64 16.60 3.04 1.38
C ILE A 64 16.06 3.31 2.78
N LYS A 65 16.86 3.93 3.64
CA LYS A 65 16.47 4.28 5.01
C LYS A 65 15.25 5.19 5.04
N LEU A 66 15.23 6.24 4.22
CA LEU A 66 14.11 7.18 4.14
C LEU A 66 12.82 6.48 3.66
N THR A 67 12.91 5.63 2.64
CA THR A 67 11.76 4.86 2.15
C THR A 67 11.18 3.96 3.24
N LEU A 68 12.04 3.25 3.98
CA LEU A 68 11.61 2.39 5.09
C LEU A 68 11.03 3.19 6.26
N ILE A 69 11.63 4.33 6.62
CA ILE A 69 11.09 5.23 7.66
C ILE A 69 9.72 5.76 7.25
N THR A 70 9.59 6.23 6.00
CA THR A 70 8.31 6.72 5.47
C THR A 70 7.25 5.62 5.57
N ALA A 71 7.54 4.41 5.11
CA ALA A 71 6.62 3.29 5.22
C ALA A 71 6.30 2.94 6.69
N ALA A 72 7.30 2.92 7.58
CA ALA A 72 7.14 2.62 8.99
C ALA A 72 6.25 3.62 9.74
N VAL A 73 6.17 4.87 9.28
CA VAL A 73 5.28 5.90 9.83
C VAL A 73 3.91 5.86 9.16
N VAL A 74 3.88 5.84 7.82
CA VAL A 74 2.66 5.93 7.03
C VAL A 74 1.74 4.73 7.25
N VAL A 75 2.30 3.52 7.27
CA VAL A 75 1.50 2.28 7.36
C VAL A 75 0.72 2.17 8.69
N PRO A 76 1.31 2.36 9.87
CA PRO A 76 0.55 2.35 11.11
C PRO A 76 -0.48 3.48 11.21
N VAL A 77 -0.14 4.68 10.76
CA VAL A 77 -1.07 5.82 10.78
C VAL A 77 -2.28 5.52 9.88
N ASN A 78 -2.05 5.04 8.66
CA ASN A 78 -3.13 4.65 7.74
C ASN A 78 -3.93 3.43 8.25
N ALA A 79 -3.31 2.51 8.98
CA ALA A 79 -4.03 1.42 9.62
C ALA A 79 -5.02 1.93 10.67
N VAL A 80 -4.59 2.84 11.55
CA VAL A 80 -5.46 3.44 12.57
C VAL A 80 -6.57 4.27 11.94
N LEU A 81 -6.22 5.19 11.03
CA LEU A 81 -7.19 6.05 10.36
C LEU A 81 -8.16 5.24 9.47
N GLY A 82 -7.67 4.23 8.77
CA GLY A 82 -8.46 3.35 7.92
C GLY A 82 -9.46 2.51 8.70
N VAL A 83 -9.06 1.96 9.85
CA VAL A 83 -9.98 1.25 10.75
C VAL A 83 -11.03 2.21 11.33
N ALA A 84 -10.62 3.38 11.79
CA ALA A 84 -11.53 4.38 12.32
C ALA A 84 -12.56 4.82 11.26
N MET A 85 -12.10 5.07 10.03
CA MET A 85 -12.96 5.44 8.90
C MET A 85 -13.91 4.31 8.51
N ALA A 86 -13.41 3.07 8.41
CA ALA A 86 -14.24 1.91 8.09
C ALA A 86 -15.32 1.68 9.14
N TRP A 87 -14.96 1.78 10.40
CA TRP A 87 -15.91 1.63 11.51
C TRP A 87 -16.97 2.74 11.50
N LEU A 88 -16.54 4.00 11.33
CA LEU A 88 -17.45 5.15 11.21
C LEU A 88 -18.45 4.98 10.05
N LEU A 89 -17.95 4.61 8.88
CA LEU A 89 -18.79 4.50 7.67
C LEU A 89 -19.70 3.26 7.68
N THR A 90 -19.39 2.22 8.44
CA THR A 90 -20.19 0.98 8.43
C THR A 90 -21.18 0.90 9.59
N ARG A 91 -20.84 1.44 10.75
CA ARG A 91 -21.64 1.27 11.99
C ARG A 91 -22.45 2.48 12.39
N PHE A 92 -22.16 3.65 11.82
CA PHE A 92 -22.85 4.87 12.19
C PHE A 92 -23.61 5.47 10.99
N ASP A 93 -24.81 5.99 11.26
CA ASP A 93 -25.57 6.78 10.31
C ASP A 93 -25.56 8.26 10.75
N PHE A 94 -25.02 9.11 9.87
CA PHE A 94 -24.90 10.54 10.13
C PHE A 94 -25.07 11.35 8.84
N ARG A 95 -25.43 12.62 9.00
CA ARG A 95 -25.52 13.55 7.86
C ARG A 95 -24.13 13.78 7.27
N GLY A 96 -23.98 13.58 5.95
CA GLY A 96 -22.70 13.73 5.27
C GLY A 96 -21.90 12.42 5.11
N LYS A 97 -22.44 11.28 5.51
CA LYS A 97 -21.81 9.97 5.31
C LYS A 97 -21.39 9.73 3.85
N GLN A 98 -22.28 10.03 2.92
CA GLN A 98 -21.99 9.86 1.49
C GLN A 98 -20.89 10.80 1.00
N LEU A 99 -20.85 12.04 1.49
CA LEU A 99 -19.76 12.97 1.19
C LEU A 99 -18.42 12.44 1.72
N LEU A 100 -18.39 11.93 2.95
CA LEU A 100 -17.19 11.37 3.54
C LEU A 100 -16.71 10.13 2.79
N THR A 101 -17.61 9.27 2.32
CA THR A 101 -17.29 8.13 1.44
C THR A 101 -16.66 8.61 0.12
N THR A 102 -17.22 9.66 -0.50
CA THR A 102 -16.66 10.24 -1.72
C THR A 102 -15.28 10.86 -1.46
N LEU A 103 -15.08 11.53 -0.33
CA LEU A 103 -13.78 12.10 0.04
C LEU A 103 -12.73 11.02 0.33
N LEU A 104 -13.14 9.87 0.88
CA LEU A 104 -12.26 8.71 1.03
C LEU A 104 -11.71 8.23 -0.33
N ASP A 105 -12.48 8.34 -1.39
CA ASP A 105 -12.11 7.91 -2.73
C ASP A 105 -11.33 8.96 -3.54
N LEU A 106 -11.26 10.19 -3.03
CA LEU A 106 -10.60 11.31 -3.70
C LEU A 106 -9.14 11.03 -4.08
N PRO A 107 -8.29 10.39 -3.22
CA PRO A 107 -6.92 10.07 -3.59
C PRO A 107 -6.78 9.12 -4.79
N PHE A 108 -7.78 8.30 -5.09
CA PHE A 108 -7.79 7.46 -6.29
C PHE A 108 -8.13 8.24 -7.56
N SER A 109 -8.90 9.31 -7.43
CA SER A 109 -9.35 10.13 -8.55
C SER A 109 -8.37 11.24 -8.92
N VAL A 110 -7.52 11.65 -7.98
CA VAL A 110 -6.52 12.71 -8.17
C VAL A 110 -5.19 12.10 -8.54
N SER A 111 -4.53 12.66 -9.58
CA SER A 111 -3.16 12.26 -9.91
C SER A 111 -2.24 12.50 -8.70
N PRO A 112 -1.34 11.57 -8.36
CA PRO A 112 -0.38 11.75 -7.26
C PRO A 112 0.45 13.04 -7.41
N VAL A 113 0.85 13.41 -8.62
CA VAL A 113 1.58 14.67 -8.87
C VAL A 113 0.74 15.89 -8.51
N VAL A 114 -0.55 15.88 -8.88
CA VAL A 114 -1.48 16.97 -8.52
C VAL A 114 -1.67 17.02 -7.00
N ALA A 115 -1.77 15.87 -6.34
CA ALA A 115 -1.81 15.82 -4.88
C ALA A 115 -0.56 16.44 -4.25
N GLY A 116 0.63 16.17 -4.78
CA GLY A 116 1.88 16.82 -4.35
C GLY A 116 1.82 18.33 -4.51
N LEU A 117 1.34 18.83 -5.65
CA LEU A 117 1.14 20.27 -5.87
C LEU A 117 0.14 20.89 -4.89
N MET A 118 -0.95 20.19 -4.55
CA MET A 118 -1.88 20.66 -3.52
C MET A 118 -1.19 20.85 -2.16
N PHE A 119 -0.28 19.94 -1.77
CA PHE A 119 0.50 20.08 -0.55
C PHE A 119 1.46 21.28 -0.62
N VAL A 120 2.11 21.52 -1.76
CA VAL A 120 2.95 22.72 -1.96
C VAL A 120 2.12 23.99 -1.84
N LEU A 121 0.92 24.03 -2.43
CA LEU A 121 0.01 25.18 -2.33
C LEU A 121 -0.55 25.39 -0.92
N LEU A 122 -0.62 24.34 -0.10
CA LEU A 122 -1.14 24.44 1.28
C LEU A 122 -0.04 24.77 2.29
N PHE A 123 1.13 24.17 2.16
CA PHE A 123 2.22 24.21 3.14
C PHE A 123 3.47 24.94 2.64
N GLY A 124 3.45 25.52 1.43
CA GLY A 124 4.60 26.29 0.92
C GLY A 124 4.88 27.56 1.74
N ALA A 125 6.12 27.98 1.80
CA ALA A 125 6.60 29.11 2.62
C ALA A 125 5.80 30.42 2.43
N HIS A 126 5.26 30.66 1.23
CA HIS A 126 4.49 31.85 0.91
C HIS A 126 2.99 31.77 1.22
N THR A 127 2.53 30.66 1.78
CA THR A 127 1.13 30.49 2.19
C THR A 127 0.94 30.89 3.64
N ALA A 128 -0.30 31.22 4.03
CA ALA A 128 -0.59 31.61 5.42
C ALA A 128 -0.23 30.49 6.43
N LEU A 129 -0.55 29.23 6.09
CA LEU A 129 -0.27 28.09 6.95
C LEU A 129 1.22 27.69 6.92
N GLY A 130 1.82 27.64 5.72
CA GLY A 130 3.23 27.28 5.55
C GLY A 130 4.15 28.33 6.19
N GLY A 131 3.90 29.62 5.97
CA GLY A 131 4.67 30.70 6.60
C GLY A 131 4.54 30.71 8.13
N TRP A 132 3.35 30.41 8.67
CA TRP A 132 3.19 30.26 10.11
C TRP A 132 3.98 29.08 10.67
N LEU A 133 3.96 27.92 10.01
CA LEU A 133 4.74 26.75 10.40
C LEU A 133 6.24 27.02 10.36
N GLU A 134 6.73 27.63 9.27
CA GLU A 134 8.14 28.00 9.11
C GLU A 134 8.63 28.99 10.18
N ALA A 135 7.79 29.96 10.53
CA ALA A 135 8.08 30.89 11.62
C ALA A 135 8.24 30.17 12.98
N HIS A 136 7.66 28.98 13.15
CA HIS A 136 7.82 28.11 14.33
C HIS A 136 8.88 27.02 14.15
N GLY A 137 9.69 27.07 13.10
CA GLY A 137 10.76 26.12 12.82
C GLY A 137 10.28 24.77 12.27
N ILE A 138 9.04 24.69 11.79
CA ILE A 138 8.45 23.47 11.20
C ILE A 138 8.43 23.60 9.68
N GLN A 139 9.36 22.93 9.01
CA GLN A 139 9.40 22.84 7.56
C GLN A 139 8.67 21.57 7.09
N ILE A 140 7.67 21.75 6.22
CA ILE A 140 6.89 20.65 5.64
C ILE A 140 7.39 20.36 4.22
N ILE A 141 7.36 21.35 3.33
CA ILE A 141 7.75 21.19 1.93
C ILE A 141 9.28 21.14 1.82
N PHE A 142 9.79 20.28 0.94
CA PHE A 142 11.20 19.96 0.75
C PHE A 142 11.87 19.38 2.02
N ALA A 143 11.06 18.66 2.81
CA ALA A 143 11.50 17.99 4.04
C ALA A 143 10.76 16.65 4.23
N ILE A 144 11.25 15.82 5.13
CA ILE A 144 10.68 14.48 5.43
C ILE A 144 9.17 14.54 5.79
N PRO A 145 8.67 15.52 6.58
CA PRO A 145 7.25 15.60 6.88
C PRO A 145 6.36 15.73 5.64
N GLY A 146 6.80 16.46 4.62
CA GLY A 146 6.07 16.58 3.36
C GLY A 146 5.96 15.25 2.62
N ILE A 147 7.05 14.47 2.59
CA ILE A 147 7.08 13.13 2.00
C ILE A 147 6.08 12.20 2.72
N ILE A 148 6.09 12.21 4.06
CA ILE A 148 5.17 11.42 4.89
C ILE A 148 3.72 11.82 4.62
N LEU A 149 3.39 13.11 4.63
CA LEU A 149 2.03 13.61 4.41
C LEU A 149 1.52 13.29 3.01
N ALA A 150 2.34 13.48 1.98
CA ALA A 150 1.98 13.16 0.60
C ALA A 150 1.73 11.65 0.42
N THR A 151 2.61 10.80 0.98
CA THR A 151 2.46 9.35 0.94
C THR A 151 1.23 8.89 1.76
N LEU A 152 0.98 9.48 2.93
CA LEU A 152 -0.22 9.25 3.74
C LEU A 152 -1.49 9.51 2.93
N PHE A 153 -1.58 10.65 2.29
CA PHE A 153 -2.75 11.03 1.51
C PHE A 153 -3.02 10.04 0.38
N VAL A 154 -2.00 9.70 -0.43
CA VAL A 154 -2.15 8.79 -1.56
C VAL A 154 -2.53 7.38 -1.11
N THR A 155 -2.04 6.94 0.05
CA THR A 155 -2.26 5.57 0.54
C THR A 155 -3.36 5.43 1.59
N PHE A 156 -3.97 6.54 2.03
CA PHE A 156 -5.03 6.57 3.05
C PHE A 156 -6.23 5.64 2.77
N PRO A 157 -6.77 5.55 1.53
CA PRO A 157 -7.99 4.77 1.30
C PRO A 157 -7.80 3.27 1.38
N PHE A 158 -6.57 2.74 1.20
CA PHE A 158 -6.35 1.31 1.01
C PHE A 158 -6.87 0.46 2.17
N VAL A 159 -6.54 0.81 3.41
CA VAL A 159 -6.99 0.05 4.59
C VAL A 159 -8.50 0.11 4.75
N ALA A 160 -9.09 1.29 4.62
CA ALA A 160 -10.54 1.45 4.76
C ALA A 160 -11.31 0.66 3.69
N ARG A 161 -10.84 0.69 2.44
CA ARG A 161 -11.44 -0.02 1.32
C ARG A 161 -11.42 -1.55 1.45
N GLU A 162 -10.42 -2.10 2.12
CA GLU A 162 -10.38 -3.52 2.41
C GLU A 162 -11.33 -3.92 3.54
N ILE A 163 -11.51 -3.06 4.53
CA ILE A 163 -12.31 -3.36 5.72
C ILE A 163 -13.80 -3.14 5.48
N ILE A 164 -14.20 -2.07 4.79
CA ILE A 164 -15.61 -1.68 4.60
C ILE A 164 -16.48 -2.80 4.00
N PRO A 165 -16.10 -3.47 2.89
CA PRO A 165 -16.90 -4.54 2.31
C PRO A 165 -17.05 -5.73 3.24
N LEU A 166 -16.00 -6.08 3.99
CA LEU A 166 -16.05 -7.16 4.97
C LEU A 166 -17.03 -6.84 6.10
N MET A 167 -16.97 -5.63 6.67
CA MET A 167 -17.87 -5.21 7.74
C MET A 167 -19.33 -5.16 7.27
N HIS A 168 -19.60 -4.76 6.02
CA HIS A 168 -20.93 -4.81 5.46
C HIS A 168 -21.43 -6.25 5.27
N ALA A 169 -20.57 -7.17 4.82
CA ALA A 169 -20.93 -8.57 4.63
C ALA A 169 -21.19 -9.32 5.95
N GLN A 170 -20.47 -8.97 7.00
CA GLN A 170 -20.64 -9.60 8.34
C GLN A 170 -21.88 -9.09 9.07
N GLY A 171 -22.36 -7.87 8.76
CA GLY A 171 -23.41 -7.24 9.55
C GLY A 171 -22.91 -6.81 10.95
N ASP A 172 -23.87 -6.53 11.85
CA ASP A 172 -23.61 -6.01 13.19
C ASP A 172 -24.15 -6.90 14.33
N SER A 173 -24.66 -8.08 14.00
CA SER A 173 -25.31 -8.98 14.95
C SER A 173 -24.40 -9.40 16.13
N GLU A 174 -23.13 -9.66 15.90
CA GLU A 174 -22.17 -10.03 16.94
C GLU A 174 -21.84 -8.84 17.86
N GLU A 175 -21.75 -7.65 17.30
CA GLU A 175 -21.54 -6.41 18.06
C GLU A 175 -22.75 -6.08 18.92
N GLN A 176 -23.97 -6.24 18.39
CA GLN A 176 -25.22 -6.06 19.15
C GLN A 176 -25.34 -7.10 20.28
N ALA A 177 -25.01 -8.38 20.03
CA ALA A 177 -24.98 -9.41 21.04
C ALA A 177 -24.01 -9.07 22.18
N ALA A 178 -22.82 -8.55 21.86
CA ALA A 178 -21.85 -8.12 22.86
C ALA A 178 -22.38 -6.99 23.75
N LEU A 179 -23.08 -6.00 23.15
CA LEU A 179 -23.72 -4.90 23.88
C LEU A 179 -24.84 -5.41 24.81
N ILE A 180 -25.68 -6.35 24.35
CA ILE A 180 -26.73 -6.98 25.17
C ILE A 180 -26.13 -7.72 26.38
N LEU A 181 -24.95 -8.34 26.21
CA LEU A 181 -24.21 -9.00 27.27
C LEU A 181 -23.48 -8.03 28.22
N GLY A 182 -23.65 -6.71 28.04
CA GLY A 182 -23.12 -5.69 28.92
C GLY A 182 -21.70 -5.18 28.56
N ALA A 183 -21.19 -5.50 27.37
CA ALA A 183 -19.92 -4.93 26.91
C ALA A 183 -20.08 -3.45 26.62
N ASN A 184 -19.11 -2.63 27.05
CA ASN A 184 -19.04 -1.25 26.60
C ASN A 184 -18.45 -1.15 25.18
N GLY A 185 -18.58 0.01 24.51
CA GLY A 185 -18.15 0.19 23.12
C GLY A 185 -16.67 -0.11 22.88
N TRP A 186 -15.80 0.19 23.86
CA TRP A 186 -14.37 -0.12 23.79
C TRP A 186 -14.08 -1.62 23.91
N GLN A 187 -14.78 -2.31 24.81
CA GLN A 187 -14.69 -3.78 24.94
C GLN A 187 -15.22 -4.48 23.69
N MET A 188 -16.35 -4.01 23.13
CA MET A 188 -16.91 -4.50 21.87
C MET A 188 -15.90 -4.35 20.73
N PHE A 189 -15.31 -3.16 20.56
CA PHE A 189 -14.33 -2.91 19.51
C PHE A 189 -13.14 -3.88 19.60
N TRP A 190 -12.49 -3.98 20.76
CA TRP A 190 -11.28 -4.80 20.90
C TRP A 190 -11.54 -6.30 20.91
N ARG A 191 -12.69 -6.76 21.40
CA ARG A 191 -12.99 -8.19 21.58
C ARG A 191 -13.84 -8.79 20.46
N VAL A 192 -14.57 -7.97 19.71
CA VAL A 192 -15.46 -8.40 18.64
C VAL A 192 -15.05 -7.79 17.31
N THR A 193 -15.14 -6.46 17.16
CA THR A 193 -14.94 -5.79 15.87
C THR A 193 -13.53 -6.02 15.32
N LEU A 194 -12.49 -5.71 16.09
CA LEU A 194 -11.10 -5.82 15.62
C LEU A 194 -10.67 -7.26 15.29
N PRO A 195 -11.01 -8.30 16.11
CA PRO A 195 -10.75 -9.69 15.73
C PRO A 195 -11.46 -10.14 14.45
N ASN A 196 -12.66 -9.64 14.21
CA ASN A 196 -13.44 -9.98 13.02
C ASN A 196 -12.87 -9.38 11.73
N ILE A 197 -12.36 -8.15 11.80
CA ILE A 197 -11.78 -7.47 10.64
C ILE A 197 -10.27 -7.73 10.46
N LYS A 198 -9.62 -8.47 11.35
CA LYS A 198 -8.14 -8.61 11.38
C LYS A 198 -7.51 -9.03 10.06
N TRP A 199 -8.18 -9.88 9.27
CA TRP A 199 -7.64 -10.36 8.00
C TRP A 199 -7.72 -9.29 6.91
N ALA A 200 -8.83 -8.57 6.82
CA ALA A 200 -8.95 -7.43 5.92
C ALA A 200 -7.99 -6.30 6.31
N LEU A 201 -7.84 -6.06 7.62
CA LEU A 201 -6.86 -5.09 8.14
C LEU A 201 -5.43 -5.48 7.76
N LEU A 202 -5.02 -6.73 7.95
CA LEU A 202 -3.69 -7.21 7.56
C LEU A 202 -3.47 -7.07 6.06
N TYR A 203 -4.48 -7.40 5.25
CA TYR A 203 -4.42 -7.25 3.80
C TYR A 203 -4.28 -5.77 3.40
N GLY A 204 -5.10 -4.89 3.97
CA GLY A 204 -5.00 -3.44 3.76
C GLY A 204 -3.65 -2.85 4.18
N ILE A 205 -3.07 -3.32 5.29
CA ILE A 205 -1.71 -2.93 5.74
C ILE A 205 -0.66 -3.34 4.69
N ILE A 206 -0.73 -4.55 4.16
CA ILE A 206 0.22 -5.06 3.16
C ILE A 206 0.13 -4.24 1.86
N LEU A 207 -1.08 -3.97 1.39
CA LEU A 207 -1.30 -3.13 0.20
C LEU A 207 -0.78 -1.70 0.41
N THR A 208 -1.09 -1.11 1.57
CA THR A 208 -0.59 0.22 1.94
C THR A 208 0.93 0.27 1.97
N ASN A 209 1.59 -0.76 2.55
CA ASN A 209 3.04 -0.85 2.60
C ASN A 209 3.67 -0.93 1.21
N ALA A 210 3.17 -1.82 0.35
CA ALA A 210 3.67 -1.96 -1.02
C ALA A 210 3.50 -0.64 -1.82
N ARG A 211 2.34 0.03 -1.66
CA ARG A 211 2.07 1.30 -2.33
C ARG A 211 2.91 2.46 -1.78
N ALA A 212 3.11 2.53 -0.47
CA ALA A 212 3.91 3.57 0.18
C ALA A 212 5.38 3.52 -0.22
N MET A 213 5.99 2.32 -0.28
CA MET A 213 7.39 2.15 -0.69
C MET A 213 7.63 2.53 -2.16
N GLY A 214 6.63 2.34 -3.03
CA GLY A 214 6.71 2.67 -4.45
C GLY A 214 6.15 4.07 -4.79
N GLU A 215 5.85 4.93 -3.80
CA GLU A 215 5.33 6.27 -4.09
C GLU A 215 6.39 7.14 -4.73
N PHE A 216 6.05 7.67 -5.90
CA PHE A 216 6.91 8.55 -6.69
C PHE A 216 6.23 9.89 -6.97
N GLY A 217 5.02 9.86 -7.54
CA GLY A 217 4.39 11.03 -8.14
C GLY A 217 4.16 12.19 -7.17
N ALA A 218 3.60 11.93 -5.99
CA ALA A 218 3.36 12.98 -5.00
C ALA A 218 4.67 13.38 -4.30
N VAL A 219 5.53 12.40 -4.04
CA VAL A 219 6.82 12.61 -3.36
C VAL A 219 7.78 13.42 -4.23
N SER A 220 7.81 13.23 -5.56
CA SER A 220 8.67 13.99 -6.46
C SER A 220 8.43 15.50 -6.39
N VAL A 221 7.19 15.91 -6.12
CA VAL A 221 6.83 17.32 -6.01
C VAL A 221 7.21 17.93 -4.65
N VAL A 222 7.04 17.17 -3.56
CA VAL A 222 7.18 17.70 -2.20
C VAL A 222 8.58 17.48 -1.60
N SER A 223 9.41 16.60 -2.18
CA SER A 223 10.72 16.24 -1.61
C SER A 223 11.82 17.30 -1.86
N GLY A 224 11.74 18.03 -2.96
CA GLY A 224 12.79 18.98 -3.36
C GLY A 224 14.07 18.32 -3.89
N HIS A 225 14.12 16.99 -4.02
CA HIS A 225 15.24 16.20 -4.56
C HIS A 225 16.60 16.46 -3.86
N ILE A 226 16.60 16.74 -2.55
CA ILE A 226 17.83 16.97 -1.79
C ILE A 226 18.53 15.64 -1.55
N ARG A 227 19.74 15.50 -2.10
CA ARG A 227 20.54 14.27 -2.02
C ARG A 227 20.82 13.89 -0.57
N SER A 228 20.75 12.62 -0.28
CA SER A 228 20.96 12.01 1.05
C SER A 228 19.99 12.45 2.14
N GLU A 229 19.04 13.38 1.87
CA GLU A 229 18.10 13.91 2.86
C GLU A 229 16.64 13.58 2.53
N THR A 230 16.18 13.91 1.30
CA THR A 230 14.77 13.82 0.94
C THR A 230 14.48 12.91 -0.26
N ASN A 231 15.47 12.18 -0.76
CA ASN A 231 15.28 11.23 -1.83
C ASN A 231 14.87 9.86 -1.29
N THR A 232 13.69 9.39 -1.71
CA THR A 232 13.27 8.00 -1.55
C THR A 232 13.89 7.13 -2.65
N ILE A 233 13.81 5.79 -2.53
CA ILE A 233 14.34 4.88 -3.58
C ILE A 233 13.81 5.25 -4.98
N PRO A 234 12.48 5.42 -5.22
CA PRO A 234 11.99 5.78 -6.55
C PRO A 234 12.57 7.09 -7.10
N LEU A 235 12.75 8.11 -6.26
CA LEU A 235 13.35 9.38 -6.67
C LEU A 235 14.83 9.23 -7.01
N LEU A 236 15.58 8.48 -6.22
CA LEU A 236 17.01 8.28 -6.49
C LEU A 236 17.24 7.42 -7.73
N VAL A 237 16.35 6.46 -8.00
CA VAL A 237 16.35 5.70 -9.27
C VAL A 237 16.20 6.64 -10.46
N GLU A 238 15.26 7.58 -10.40
CA GLU A 238 15.07 8.59 -11.47
C GLU A 238 16.34 9.46 -11.64
N ILE A 239 16.92 9.95 -10.55
CA ILE A 239 18.12 10.77 -10.57
C ILE A 239 19.28 10.00 -11.22
N PHE A 240 19.56 8.79 -10.75
CA PHE A 240 20.63 7.96 -11.31
C PHE A 240 20.42 7.61 -12.78
N TYR A 241 19.15 7.35 -13.18
CA TYR A 241 18.83 7.09 -14.58
C TYR A 241 19.09 8.33 -15.46
N ASN A 242 18.70 9.51 -15.01
CA ASN A 242 18.92 10.78 -15.73
C ASN A 242 20.40 11.19 -15.80
N GLU A 243 21.21 10.73 -14.83
CA GLU A 243 22.67 10.94 -14.79
C GLU A 243 23.44 9.85 -15.56
N TYR A 244 22.74 8.94 -16.26
CA TYR A 244 23.34 7.82 -16.97
C TYR A 244 24.07 6.80 -16.07
N ASN A 245 23.85 6.83 -14.75
CA ASN A 245 24.28 5.81 -13.82
C ASN A 245 23.27 4.64 -13.81
N PHE A 246 23.22 3.91 -14.92
CA PHE A 246 22.25 2.82 -15.10
C PHE A 246 22.45 1.68 -14.09
N THR A 247 23.69 1.36 -13.75
CA THR A 247 23.97 0.28 -12.77
C THR A 247 23.38 0.64 -11.40
N GLY A 248 23.59 1.85 -10.92
CA GLY A 248 23.01 2.33 -9.66
C GLY A 248 21.46 2.38 -9.70
N ALA A 249 20.91 2.89 -10.80
CA ALA A 249 19.46 2.95 -11.00
C ALA A 249 18.82 1.54 -10.98
N PHE A 250 19.37 0.58 -11.71
CA PHE A 250 18.83 -0.77 -11.76
C PHE A 250 19.13 -1.55 -10.46
N ALA A 251 20.24 -1.30 -9.78
CA ALA A 251 20.53 -1.90 -8.48
C ALA A 251 19.48 -1.49 -7.44
N LEU A 252 19.17 -0.19 -7.33
CA LEU A 252 18.10 0.32 -6.43
C LEU A 252 16.71 -0.14 -6.84
N SER A 253 16.42 -0.19 -8.14
CA SER A 253 15.17 -0.77 -8.66
C SER A 253 15.03 -2.24 -8.26
N GLY A 254 16.12 -3.00 -8.29
CA GLY A 254 16.19 -4.38 -7.81
C GLY A 254 15.90 -4.50 -6.31
N VAL A 255 16.45 -3.61 -5.49
CA VAL A 255 16.14 -3.54 -4.04
C VAL A 255 14.65 -3.28 -3.83
N LEU A 256 14.06 -2.30 -4.54
CA LEU A 256 12.63 -1.99 -4.44
C LEU A 256 11.77 -3.19 -4.87
N ALA A 257 12.16 -3.87 -5.95
CA ALA A 257 11.48 -5.08 -6.42
C ALA A 257 11.55 -6.22 -5.38
N LEU A 258 12.70 -6.42 -4.72
CA LEU A 258 12.84 -7.40 -3.65
C LEU A 258 11.97 -7.06 -2.43
N LEU A 259 11.89 -5.79 -2.04
CA LEU A 259 10.99 -5.34 -0.97
C LEU A 259 9.52 -5.59 -1.34
N ALA A 260 9.12 -5.33 -2.59
CA ALA A 260 7.77 -5.62 -3.07
C ALA A 260 7.50 -7.14 -3.08
N LEU A 261 8.43 -7.97 -3.56
CA LEU A 261 8.31 -9.42 -3.53
C LEU A 261 8.23 -9.98 -2.10
N ALA A 262 9.03 -9.43 -1.17
CA ALA A 262 8.94 -9.78 0.25
C ALA A 262 7.55 -9.46 0.82
N THR A 263 6.98 -8.30 0.49
CA THR A 263 5.62 -7.91 0.89
C THR A 263 4.58 -8.89 0.35
N LEU A 264 4.67 -9.28 -0.93
CA LEU A 264 3.80 -10.28 -1.54
C LEU A 264 3.96 -11.68 -0.93
N ALA A 265 5.19 -12.06 -0.57
CA ALA A 265 5.44 -13.33 0.11
C ALA A 265 4.77 -13.37 1.49
N VAL A 266 4.89 -12.29 2.26
CA VAL A 266 4.19 -12.13 3.56
C VAL A 266 2.67 -12.21 3.36
N GLN A 267 2.11 -11.53 2.36
CA GLN A 267 0.69 -11.61 2.00
C GLN A 267 0.25 -13.05 1.74
N ASN A 268 1.00 -13.78 0.92
CA ASN A 268 0.67 -15.16 0.55
C ASN A 268 0.71 -16.11 1.76
N ILE A 269 1.66 -15.91 2.69
CA ILE A 269 1.72 -16.65 3.95
C ILE A 269 0.49 -16.36 4.81
N ILE A 270 0.11 -15.09 4.95
CA ILE A 270 -1.06 -14.67 5.73
C ILE A 270 -2.34 -15.29 5.16
N THR A 271 -2.55 -15.22 3.84
CA THR A 271 -3.71 -15.81 3.16
C THR A 271 -3.80 -17.32 3.42
N LYS A 272 -2.68 -18.05 3.27
CA LYS A 272 -2.65 -19.50 3.55
C LYS A 272 -2.96 -19.84 5.02
N LEU A 273 -2.55 -19.01 5.96
CA LEU A 273 -2.87 -19.18 7.38
C LEU A 273 -4.37 -18.93 7.65
N GLN A 274 -4.96 -17.97 6.96
CA GLN A 274 -6.41 -17.69 7.02
C GLN A 274 -7.21 -18.89 6.50
N ASP A 275 -6.89 -19.41 5.32
CA ASP A 275 -7.58 -20.53 4.69
C ASP A 275 -7.52 -21.79 5.58
N LYS A 276 -6.35 -22.05 6.19
CA LYS A 276 -6.20 -23.18 7.14
C LYS A 276 -7.10 -23.03 8.37
N LYS A 277 -7.23 -21.79 8.92
CA LYS A 277 -8.09 -21.55 10.09
C LYS A 277 -9.58 -21.70 9.76
N LEU A 278 -10.00 -21.21 8.59
CA LEU A 278 -11.38 -21.36 8.11
C LEU A 278 -11.71 -22.86 7.90
N ALA A 279 -10.85 -23.60 7.23
CA ALA A 279 -11.03 -25.04 7.03
C ALA A 279 -11.05 -25.85 8.36
N ALA A 280 -10.28 -25.44 9.36
CA ALA A 280 -10.31 -26.05 10.69
C ALA A 280 -11.61 -25.73 11.46
N ALA A 281 -12.12 -24.49 11.34
CA ALA A 281 -13.39 -24.09 11.95
C ALA A 281 -14.59 -24.85 11.33
N GLU A 282 -14.61 -25.02 10.01
CA GLU A 282 -15.64 -25.81 9.32
C GLU A 282 -15.64 -27.30 9.76
N ARG A 283 -14.45 -27.90 9.98
CA ARG A 283 -14.33 -29.26 10.46
C ARG A 283 -14.83 -29.48 11.89
N ASN A 284 -14.67 -28.43 12.73
CA ASN A 284 -15.11 -28.51 14.13
C ASN A 284 -16.62 -28.22 14.30
N ALA A 285 -17.26 -27.65 13.28
CA ALA A 285 -18.69 -27.33 13.25
C ALA A 285 -19.55 -28.41 12.58
N ALA A 286 -18.92 -29.39 11.91
CA ALA A 286 -19.54 -30.55 11.26
C ALA A 286 -19.43 -31.78 12.13
#